data_0856b577dbf33e4650a947e756c1e9e3
#
_entry.id   0856b577dbf33e4650a947e756c1e9e3
#
_cell.length_a   1.000
_cell.length_b   1.000
_cell.length_c   1.000
_cell.angle_alpha   90.00
_cell.angle_beta   90.00
_cell.angle_gamma   90.00
#
_symmetry.space_group_name_H-M   'P 1'
#
loop_
_entity.id
_entity.type
_entity.pdbx_description
1 polymer ?
#
loop_
_entity_poly.entity_id
_entity_poly.type
_entity_poly.pdbx_seq_one_letter_code
_entity_poly.pdbx_strand_id
1 'polypeptide(L)'
;MNRKTIKKIMLFLLAFMLVFPVYSFGKAEAVQAAALKAPKLSKVSRVNKSVKITWKKSKGASGYYVMRKTENSSWKKIKTVKGGSKTSYTDKKVKSGTTYYYTVKAYKGKKVSSYNKKGLKIVYEVPTTTKPDTTGGNTTATGSTVANTASEYTIETDMVLSGSGSGYHAKLVACTATSAVSFGIQYDKHARAPYTGKAWFMIENVAHNGAGGQNYIWVQEAARDKTYHVMLTVKKDGTCSCYINGKLAKTVKNSSLANTTVYLRVEGSARLNGDSVNATFSNIELKADGKYYADKIWGTHDFTTNKGIKADASGYAASKRVTIKGKVKGLASGQDWDSAYEQVSGIIQFVN
;
A
#
# COMPACT_ATOMS: atom_id res chain seq x y z
N MET A 1 -38.92 21.56 86.07
CA MET A 1 -38.10 20.34 85.87
C MET A 1 -36.76 20.53 86.57
N ASN A 2 -36.41 19.63 87.54
CA ASN A 2 -35.33 19.80 88.50
C ASN A 2 -33.93 19.65 87.80
N ARG A 3 -32.92 20.47 88.18
CA ARG A 3 -31.53 20.48 87.63
C ARG A 3 -30.89 19.09 87.58
N LYS A 4 -31.27 18.20 88.51
CA LYS A 4 -30.78 16.80 88.54
C LYS A 4 -31.36 15.95 87.38
N THR A 5 -32.60 16.22 86.97
CA THR A 5 -33.25 15.52 85.84
C THR A 5 -32.68 15.95 84.49
N ILE A 6 -32.35 17.24 84.35
CA ILE A 6 -31.69 17.77 83.15
C ILE A 6 -30.30 17.19 82.95
N LYS A 7 -29.50 17.06 84.07
CA LYS A 7 -28.17 16.43 84.00
C LYS A 7 -28.23 14.94 83.59
N LYS A 8 -29.22 14.19 84.07
CA LYS A 8 -29.41 12.78 83.71
C LYS A 8 -29.83 12.62 82.25
N ILE A 9 -30.69 13.48 81.72
CA ILE A 9 -31.10 13.50 80.34
C ILE A 9 -29.90 13.88 79.38
N MET A 10 -29.13 14.89 79.84
CA MET A 10 -27.92 15.27 79.06
C MET A 10 -26.86 14.19 79.08
N LEU A 11 -26.68 13.44 80.18
CA LEU A 11 -25.72 12.34 80.25
C LEU A 11 -26.19 11.16 79.42
N PHE A 12 -27.50 10.89 79.35
CA PHE A 12 -28.06 9.84 78.48
C PHE A 12 -28.00 10.19 77.02
N LEU A 13 -28.15 11.45 76.62
CA LEU A 13 -27.96 11.91 75.25
C LEU A 13 -26.49 11.90 74.85
N LEU A 14 -25.57 12.17 75.81
CA LEU A 14 -24.11 12.07 75.53
C LEU A 14 -23.62 10.59 75.36
N ALA A 15 -24.23 9.68 76.16
CA ALA A 15 -23.93 8.23 76.03
C ALA A 15 -24.53 7.62 74.80
N PHE A 16 -25.64 8.14 74.24
CA PHE A 16 -26.23 7.66 73.03
C PHE A 16 -25.46 8.12 71.77
N MET A 17 -24.68 9.20 71.88
CA MET A 17 -23.79 9.64 70.78
C MET A 17 -22.50 8.81 70.66
N LEU A 18 -22.15 7.98 71.66
CA LEU A 18 -20.91 7.20 71.63
C LEU A 18 -21.06 5.76 71.13
N VAL A 19 -22.26 5.32 70.74
CA VAL A 19 -22.54 3.94 70.30
C VAL A 19 -23.06 3.86 68.87
N PHE A 20 -23.05 4.95 68.13
CA PHE A 20 -23.21 4.82 66.70
C PHE A 20 -21.86 4.46 66.09
N PRO A 21 -21.74 3.30 65.44
CA PRO A 21 -20.54 3.04 64.59
C PRO A 21 -20.49 4.16 63.59
N VAL A 22 -19.37 4.89 63.53
CA VAL A 22 -19.06 5.79 62.44
C VAL A 22 -19.02 4.92 61.20
N TYR A 23 -20.16 4.82 60.50
CA TYR A 23 -20.15 4.37 59.14
C TYR A 23 -19.29 5.39 58.39
N SER A 24 -18.02 5.07 58.25
CA SER A 24 -17.14 5.72 57.30
C SER A 24 -17.85 5.59 55.94
N PHE A 25 -18.55 6.66 55.56
CA PHE A 25 -18.88 6.83 54.14
C PHE A 25 -17.54 6.89 53.44
N GLY A 26 -17.02 5.70 53.06
CA GLY A 26 -15.93 5.62 52.13
C GLY A 26 -16.31 6.56 51.01
N LYS A 27 -15.48 7.56 50.74
CA LYS A 27 -15.57 8.37 49.53
C LYS A 27 -15.74 7.35 48.43
N ALA A 28 -16.94 7.27 47.83
CA ALA A 28 -17.13 6.59 46.57
C ALA A 28 -16.15 7.28 45.62
N GLU A 29 -14.98 6.67 45.42
CA GLU A 29 -14.10 7.08 44.34
C GLU A 29 -14.98 7.02 43.11
N ALA A 30 -15.34 8.19 42.60
CA ALA A 30 -16.01 8.29 41.33
C ALA A 30 -15.05 7.61 40.35
N VAL A 31 -15.38 6.36 39.97
CA VAL A 31 -14.68 5.66 38.92
C VAL A 31 -14.75 6.58 37.72
N GLN A 32 -13.71 7.37 37.53
CA GLN A 32 -13.61 8.32 36.44
C GLN A 32 -13.66 7.49 35.18
N ALA A 33 -14.83 7.43 34.59
CA ALA A 33 -15.05 6.60 33.38
C ALA A 33 -13.99 6.98 32.35
N ALA A 34 -13.09 6.04 32.09
CA ALA A 34 -11.90 6.24 31.26
C ALA A 34 -12.27 7.01 29.99
N ALA A 35 -11.55 8.10 29.74
CA ALA A 35 -11.79 8.94 28.58
C ALA A 35 -11.72 8.12 27.29
N LEU A 36 -12.69 8.30 26.41
CA LEU A 36 -12.73 7.60 25.13
C LEU A 36 -11.53 8.01 24.29
N LYS A 37 -10.63 7.05 24.00
CA LYS A 37 -9.39 7.31 23.26
C LYS A 37 -9.68 7.59 21.77
N ALA A 38 -8.94 8.53 21.19
CA ALA A 38 -8.97 8.80 19.76
C ALA A 38 -8.62 7.56 18.94
N PRO A 39 -9.34 7.27 17.83
CA PRO A 39 -8.96 6.20 16.92
C PRO A 39 -7.57 6.44 16.33
N LYS A 40 -6.73 5.42 16.29
CA LYS A 40 -5.46 5.48 15.57
C LYS A 40 -5.76 5.29 14.08
N LEU A 41 -5.50 6.33 13.28
CA LEU A 41 -5.64 6.26 11.83
C LEU A 41 -4.65 5.24 11.26
N SER A 42 -5.08 4.42 10.30
CA SER A 42 -4.26 3.38 9.68
C SER A 42 -3.87 3.74 8.26
N LYS A 43 -4.86 3.97 7.38
CA LYS A 43 -4.61 4.25 5.96
C LYS A 43 -5.69 5.16 5.39
N VAL A 44 -5.30 5.99 4.43
CA VAL A 44 -6.18 6.64 3.47
C VAL A 44 -5.71 6.23 2.07
N SER A 45 -6.63 5.82 1.20
CA SER A 45 -6.29 5.39 -0.16
C SER A 45 -7.45 5.67 -1.10
N ARG A 46 -7.13 5.89 -2.37
CA ARG A 46 -8.15 5.91 -3.42
C ARG A 46 -8.69 4.49 -3.67
N VAL A 47 -9.99 4.38 -3.86
CA VAL A 47 -10.66 3.14 -4.27
C VAL A 47 -11.67 3.52 -5.32
N ASN A 48 -11.39 3.20 -6.58
CA ASN A 48 -12.19 3.66 -7.72
C ASN A 48 -12.38 5.19 -7.71
N LYS A 49 -13.62 5.66 -7.89
CA LYS A 49 -14.00 7.08 -7.82
C LYS A 49 -14.26 7.58 -6.38
N SER A 50 -13.55 7.02 -5.39
CA SER A 50 -13.80 7.26 -3.95
C SER A 50 -12.52 7.24 -3.15
N VAL A 51 -12.56 7.73 -1.91
CA VAL A 51 -11.45 7.62 -0.94
C VAL A 51 -11.88 6.72 0.21
N LYS A 52 -11.11 5.67 0.48
CA LYS A 52 -11.30 4.77 1.62
C LYS A 52 -10.37 5.17 2.77
N ILE A 53 -10.95 5.31 3.97
CA ILE A 53 -10.25 5.63 5.20
C ILE A 53 -10.39 4.43 6.13
N THR A 54 -9.30 4.03 6.80
CA THR A 54 -9.29 2.97 7.81
C THR A 54 -8.63 3.44 9.10
N TRP A 55 -9.07 2.86 10.23
CA TRP A 55 -8.54 3.18 11.56
C TRP A 55 -8.58 1.96 12.47
N LYS A 56 -7.84 2.00 13.58
CA LYS A 56 -7.90 0.95 14.61
C LYS A 56 -9.09 1.21 15.55
N LYS A 57 -9.76 0.12 15.97
CA LYS A 57 -10.87 0.17 16.92
C LYS A 57 -10.48 0.89 18.21
N SER A 58 -11.34 1.79 18.70
CA SER A 58 -11.22 2.39 20.03
C SER A 58 -12.04 1.58 21.04
N LYS A 59 -11.40 1.17 22.15
CA LYS A 59 -12.06 0.41 23.20
C LYS A 59 -13.28 1.20 23.77
N GLY A 60 -14.43 0.55 23.82
CA GLY A 60 -15.66 1.16 24.35
C GLY A 60 -16.38 2.10 23.40
N ALA A 61 -15.95 2.30 22.17
CA ALA A 61 -16.66 3.12 21.18
C ALA A 61 -17.97 2.45 20.73
N SER A 62 -19.05 3.22 20.64
CA SER A 62 -20.31 2.83 20.01
C SER A 62 -20.31 3.09 18.50
N GLY A 63 -19.38 3.93 18.03
CA GLY A 63 -19.22 4.27 16.63
C GLY A 63 -18.20 5.39 16.42
N TYR A 64 -18.20 5.96 15.20
CA TYR A 64 -17.19 6.91 14.78
C TYR A 64 -17.78 8.06 13.96
N TYR A 65 -17.21 9.24 14.12
CA TYR A 65 -17.41 10.38 13.23
C TYR A 65 -16.21 10.51 12.32
N VAL A 66 -16.42 10.33 11.02
CA VAL A 66 -15.41 10.59 10.01
C VAL A 66 -15.44 12.06 9.66
N MET A 67 -14.26 12.69 9.74
CA MET A 67 -14.07 14.10 9.48
C MET A 67 -13.20 14.28 8.24
N ARG A 68 -13.48 15.29 7.43
CA ARG A 68 -12.70 15.67 6.25
C ARG A 68 -12.49 17.18 6.22
N LYS A 69 -11.35 17.58 5.69
CA LYS A 69 -11.07 18.96 5.27
C LYS A 69 -10.29 18.96 3.95
N THR A 70 -10.28 20.09 3.27
CA THR A 70 -9.34 20.43 2.20
C THR A 70 -8.20 21.28 2.78
N GLU A 71 -7.22 21.65 1.98
CA GLU A 71 -6.04 22.41 2.43
C GLU A 71 -6.43 23.71 3.14
N ASN A 72 -7.38 24.45 2.56
CA ASN A 72 -7.82 25.78 3.03
C ASN A 72 -9.17 25.73 3.76
N SER A 73 -9.56 24.60 4.37
CA SER A 73 -10.83 24.50 5.06
C SER A 73 -10.70 23.89 6.46
N SER A 74 -11.72 24.11 7.30
CA SER A 74 -11.82 23.49 8.61
C SER A 74 -12.37 22.06 8.55
N TRP A 75 -12.15 21.28 9.62
CA TRP A 75 -12.65 19.93 9.75
C TRP A 75 -14.18 19.87 9.78
N LYS A 76 -14.78 19.18 8.81
CA LYS A 76 -16.23 18.93 8.73
C LYS A 76 -16.52 17.44 8.92
N LYS A 77 -17.56 17.13 9.69
CA LYS A 77 -18.06 15.74 9.80
C LYS A 77 -18.77 15.36 8.50
N ILE A 78 -18.29 14.32 7.86
CA ILE A 78 -18.85 13.82 6.59
C ILE A 78 -19.67 12.54 6.76
N LYS A 79 -19.43 11.78 7.84
CA LYS A 79 -20.17 10.53 8.13
C LYS A 79 -20.18 10.19 9.59
N THR A 80 -21.31 9.63 10.04
CA THR A 80 -21.42 8.87 11.27
C THR A 80 -21.44 7.39 10.93
N VAL A 81 -20.44 6.65 11.43
CA VAL A 81 -20.33 5.19 11.28
C VAL A 81 -20.84 4.56 12.58
N LYS A 82 -22.05 3.98 12.55
CA LYS A 82 -22.64 3.27 13.70
C LYS A 82 -21.98 1.89 13.84
N GLY A 83 -21.63 1.51 15.07
CA GLY A 83 -20.97 0.25 15.42
C GLY A 83 -19.49 0.42 15.73
N GLY A 84 -19.09 0.12 16.97
CA GLY A 84 -17.70 0.27 17.45
C GLY A 84 -16.69 -0.70 16.83
N SER A 85 -17.15 -1.75 16.15
CA SER A 85 -16.31 -2.69 15.38
C SER A 85 -16.01 -2.25 13.95
N LYS A 86 -16.80 -1.31 13.41
CA LYS A 86 -16.60 -0.81 12.04
C LYS A 86 -15.41 0.16 12.02
N THR A 87 -14.38 -0.17 11.26
CA THR A 87 -13.09 0.55 11.25
C THR A 87 -12.72 1.09 9.88
N SER A 88 -13.69 1.26 9.00
CA SER A 88 -13.48 1.86 7.68
C SER A 88 -14.69 2.65 7.20
N TYR A 89 -14.43 3.58 6.28
CA TYR A 89 -15.45 4.33 5.55
C TYR A 89 -14.93 4.67 4.16
N THR A 90 -15.83 4.65 3.16
CA THR A 90 -15.53 5.06 1.79
C THR A 90 -16.27 6.35 1.48
N ASP A 91 -15.51 7.42 1.24
CA ASP A 91 -16.03 8.72 0.84
C ASP A 91 -16.17 8.78 -0.68
N LYS A 92 -17.42 8.75 -1.13
CA LYS A 92 -17.77 8.86 -2.57
C LYS A 92 -17.95 10.31 -3.05
N LYS A 93 -17.92 11.29 -2.10
CA LYS A 93 -18.14 12.72 -2.42
C LYS A 93 -16.79 13.46 -2.48
N VAL A 94 -15.92 13.01 -3.35
CA VAL A 94 -14.60 13.60 -3.60
C VAL A 94 -14.51 14.13 -5.02
N LYS A 95 -13.78 15.23 -5.22
CA LYS A 95 -13.57 15.87 -6.52
C LYS A 95 -12.12 15.70 -6.95
N SER A 96 -11.90 15.37 -8.23
CA SER A 96 -10.56 15.25 -8.81
C SER A 96 -9.78 16.57 -8.67
N GLY A 97 -8.46 16.46 -8.56
CA GLY A 97 -7.55 17.60 -8.36
C GLY A 97 -7.59 18.19 -6.95
N THR A 98 -8.27 17.54 -6.00
CA THR A 98 -8.44 18.10 -4.65
C THR A 98 -7.61 17.33 -3.61
N THR A 99 -6.83 18.07 -2.83
CA THR A 99 -6.16 17.55 -1.63
C THR A 99 -7.14 17.47 -0.47
N TYR A 100 -7.34 16.25 0.05
CA TYR A 100 -8.15 15.99 1.23
C TYR A 100 -7.31 15.55 2.42
N TYR A 101 -7.79 15.90 3.60
CA TYR A 101 -7.29 15.39 4.87
C TYR A 101 -8.44 14.69 5.59
N TYR A 102 -8.17 13.54 6.19
CA TYR A 102 -9.16 12.74 6.93
C TYR A 102 -8.70 12.48 8.35
N THR A 103 -9.65 12.54 9.26
CA THR A 103 -9.47 12.11 10.65
C THR A 103 -10.76 11.49 11.19
N VAL A 104 -10.66 10.84 12.34
CA VAL A 104 -11.79 10.11 12.93
C VAL A 104 -11.85 10.41 14.42
N LYS A 105 -13.08 10.63 14.95
CA LYS A 105 -13.41 10.68 16.38
C LYS A 105 -14.21 9.44 16.74
N ALA A 106 -13.95 8.83 17.90
CA ALA A 106 -14.84 7.82 18.46
C ALA A 106 -15.94 8.48 19.28
N TYR A 107 -17.11 7.86 19.37
CA TYR A 107 -18.17 8.30 20.28
C TYR A 107 -18.78 7.14 21.07
N LYS A 108 -19.30 7.46 22.28
CA LYS A 108 -20.12 6.58 23.12
C LYS A 108 -21.20 7.42 23.79
N GLY A 109 -22.47 7.25 23.37
CA GLY A 109 -23.54 8.16 23.77
C GLY A 109 -23.20 9.61 23.43
N LYS A 110 -23.25 10.50 24.42
CA LYS A 110 -22.89 11.92 24.29
C LYS A 110 -21.38 12.19 24.35
N LYS A 111 -20.55 11.21 24.77
CA LYS A 111 -19.10 11.36 24.89
C LYS A 111 -18.44 11.20 23.54
N VAL A 112 -17.50 12.08 23.19
CA VAL A 112 -16.73 12.08 21.95
C VAL A 112 -15.24 12.18 22.29
N SER A 113 -14.41 11.37 21.60
CA SER A 113 -12.96 11.40 21.79
C SER A 113 -12.31 12.65 21.16
N SER A 114 -11.07 12.93 21.55
CA SER A 114 -10.15 13.73 20.73
C SER A 114 -9.91 13.09 19.36
N TYR A 115 -9.09 13.72 18.52
CA TYR A 115 -8.75 13.23 17.18
C TYR A 115 -7.35 13.66 16.76
N ASN A 116 -6.78 13.00 15.78
CA ASN A 116 -5.53 13.41 15.17
C ASN A 116 -5.75 14.69 14.35
N LYS A 117 -5.25 15.84 14.87
CA LYS A 117 -5.41 17.16 14.25
C LYS A 117 -4.72 17.28 12.90
N LYS A 118 -3.61 16.55 12.68
CA LYS A 118 -2.89 16.48 11.38
C LYS A 118 -3.71 15.71 10.33
N GLY A 119 -4.33 14.61 10.72
CA GLY A 119 -5.05 13.70 9.83
C GLY A 119 -4.13 12.93 8.87
N LEU A 120 -4.75 12.18 7.96
CA LEU A 120 -4.06 11.56 6.82
C LEU A 120 -4.38 12.35 5.55
N LYS A 121 -3.34 12.74 4.82
CA LYS A 121 -3.43 13.49 3.55
C LYS A 121 -3.60 12.54 2.38
N ILE A 122 -4.41 12.91 1.40
CA ILE A 122 -4.49 12.29 0.09
C ILE A 122 -4.77 13.37 -0.96
N VAL A 123 -4.01 13.36 -2.04
CA VAL A 123 -4.38 14.09 -3.26
C VAL A 123 -5.34 13.18 -4.03
N TYR A 124 -6.57 13.62 -4.23
CA TYR A 124 -7.56 12.83 -4.94
C TYR A 124 -7.64 13.31 -6.39
N GLU A 125 -7.17 12.47 -7.29
CA GLU A 125 -7.27 12.72 -8.73
C GLU A 125 -8.06 11.58 -9.37
N VAL A 126 -9.11 11.92 -10.13
CA VAL A 126 -9.78 10.99 -11.02
C VAL A 126 -9.16 11.20 -12.39
N PRO A 127 -8.70 10.16 -13.07
CA PRO A 127 -8.28 10.30 -14.45
C PRO A 127 -9.42 10.89 -15.27
N THR A 128 -9.19 12.00 -15.91
CA THR A 128 -10.13 12.52 -16.92
C THR A 128 -10.06 11.59 -18.12
N THR A 129 -11.02 10.69 -18.24
CA THR A 129 -11.28 10.02 -19.49
C THR A 129 -11.93 11.04 -20.42
N THR A 130 -11.14 11.73 -21.21
CA THR A 130 -11.67 12.24 -22.48
C THR A 130 -11.93 10.99 -23.32
N LYS A 131 -13.21 10.63 -23.42
CA LYS A 131 -13.71 9.62 -24.36
C LYS A 131 -13.27 10.03 -25.76
N PRO A 132 -12.47 9.23 -26.47
CA PRO A 132 -12.32 9.46 -27.90
C PRO A 132 -13.68 9.18 -28.55
N ASP A 133 -14.11 10.11 -29.36
CA ASP A 133 -15.30 10.00 -30.19
C ASP A 133 -15.15 8.77 -31.11
N THR A 134 -16.09 7.84 -30.98
CA THR A 134 -16.13 6.65 -31.81
C THR A 134 -16.84 6.98 -33.10
N THR A 135 -16.08 7.42 -34.11
CA THR A 135 -16.50 7.29 -35.50
C THR A 135 -15.56 6.31 -36.21
N GLY A 136 -16.12 5.30 -36.80
CA GLY A 136 -15.47 4.07 -37.22
C GLY A 136 -14.30 4.22 -38.18
N GLY A 137 -13.41 3.28 -38.10
CA GLY A 137 -12.30 3.10 -39.02
C GLY A 137 -11.46 1.92 -38.57
N ASN A 138 -11.62 0.80 -39.25
CA ASN A 138 -10.76 -0.37 -39.15
C ASN A 138 -9.33 0.01 -39.56
N THR A 139 -8.41 0.14 -38.61
CA THR A 139 -6.98 0.25 -38.91
C THR A 139 -6.20 -0.66 -37.97
N THR A 140 -5.46 -1.56 -38.59
CA THR A 140 -4.36 -2.35 -38.07
C THR A 140 -3.58 -1.61 -36.99
N ALA A 141 -3.47 -2.19 -35.80
CA ALA A 141 -2.78 -1.61 -34.67
C ALA A 141 -1.28 -1.45 -34.93
N THR A 142 -0.91 -0.39 -35.60
CA THR A 142 0.44 0.19 -35.53
C THR A 142 0.50 0.95 -34.22
N GLY A 143 1.35 0.50 -33.31
CA GLY A 143 1.50 1.12 -31.99
C GLY A 143 1.73 2.63 -32.11
N SER A 144 0.77 3.41 -31.67
CA SER A 144 0.95 4.86 -31.57
C SER A 144 1.98 5.12 -30.50
N THR A 145 3.18 5.48 -30.89
CA THR A 145 4.21 6.02 -30.01
C THR A 145 3.75 7.39 -29.57
N VAL A 146 3.09 7.48 -28.41
CA VAL A 146 2.92 8.77 -27.74
C VAL A 146 4.32 9.22 -27.36
N ALA A 147 4.78 10.30 -27.95
CA ALA A 147 6.08 10.87 -27.66
C ALA A 147 6.18 11.08 -26.14
N ASN A 148 7.27 10.58 -25.55
CA ASN A 148 7.54 10.72 -24.12
C ASN A 148 7.74 12.22 -23.80
N THR A 149 6.67 12.89 -23.39
CA THR A 149 6.66 14.32 -23.08
C THR A 149 6.91 14.60 -21.61
N ALA A 150 6.74 13.59 -20.74
CA ALA A 150 6.93 13.74 -19.31
C ALA A 150 8.41 13.80 -18.94
N SER A 151 8.73 14.61 -17.92
CA SER A 151 10.07 14.69 -17.35
C SER A 151 10.38 13.55 -16.37
N GLU A 152 9.34 12.92 -15.82
CA GLU A 152 9.44 11.77 -14.92
C GLU A 152 8.23 10.83 -15.06
N TYR A 153 8.50 9.54 -15.10
CA TYR A 153 7.50 8.47 -15.00
C TYR A 153 7.66 7.72 -13.69
N THR A 154 6.54 7.24 -13.16
CA THR A 154 6.51 6.49 -11.89
C THR A 154 5.58 5.30 -12.02
N ILE A 155 6.04 4.14 -11.54
CA ILE A 155 5.20 2.98 -11.21
C ILE A 155 5.32 2.68 -9.73
N GLU A 156 4.19 2.54 -9.04
CA GLU A 156 4.16 2.16 -7.62
C GLU A 156 3.07 1.11 -7.36
N THR A 157 3.32 0.25 -6.39
CA THR A 157 2.42 -0.85 -6.03
C THR A 157 2.69 -1.37 -4.63
N ASP A 158 1.72 -2.04 -4.05
CA ASP A 158 1.91 -2.93 -2.90
C ASP A 158 2.29 -4.32 -3.45
N MET A 159 3.53 -4.74 -3.22
CA MET A 159 4.14 -5.97 -3.73
C MET A 159 4.25 -7.03 -2.63
N VAL A 160 3.92 -8.27 -2.96
CA VAL A 160 4.18 -9.47 -2.15
C VAL A 160 4.87 -10.50 -3.01
N LEU A 161 5.95 -11.08 -2.49
CA LEU A 161 6.66 -12.19 -3.11
C LEU A 161 6.55 -13.44 -2.24
N SER A 162 5.99 -14.50 -2.81
CA SER A 162 6.02 -15.87 -2.31
C SER A 162 6.61 -16.79 -3.36
N GLY A 163 7.05 -17.95 -2.95
CA GLY A 163 7.56 -18.95 -3.88
C GLY A 163 8.31 -20.06 -3.17
N SER A 164 8.78 -21.03 -3.97
CA SER A 164 9.58 -22.16 -3.48
C SER A 164 10.65 -22.53 -4.48
N GLY A 165 11.70 -23.18 -3.99
CA GLY A 165 12.78 -23.67 -4.80
C GLY A 165 14.09 -22.91 -4.63
N SER A 166 14.87 -22.79 -5.70
CA SER A 166 16.22 -22.23 -5.68
C SER A 166 16.25 -20.71 -5.94
N GLY A 167 15.29 -20.17 -6.72
CA GLY A 167 15.23 -18.74 -6.99
C GLY A 167 13.88 -18.31 -7.54
N TYR A 168 13.43 -17.13 -7.13
CA TYR A 168 12.22 -16.47 -7.64
C TYR A 168 12.23 -14.99 -7.28
N HIS A 169 11.52 -14.16 -8.07
CA HIS A 169 11.45 -12.73 -7.83
C HIS A 169 10.10 -12.10 -8.23
N ALA A 170 9.89 -10.89 -7.73
CA ALA A 170 8.85 -9.95 -8.13
C ALA A 170 9.48 -8.56 -8.31
N LYS A 171 9.28 -7.92 -9.46
CA LYS A 171 9.96 -6.66 -9.82
C LYS A 171 9.04 -5.67 -10.51
N LEU A 172 9.28 -4.38 -10.26
CA LEU A 172 8.90 -3.26 -11.12
C LEU A 172 10.01 -3.07 -12.14
N VAL A 173 9.66 -2.76 -13.38
CA VAL A 173 10.65 -2.58 -14.45
C VAL A 173 10.32 -1.35 -15.26
N ALA A 174 11.34 -0.55 -15.52
CA ALA A 174 11.34 0.48 -16.53
C ALA A 174 12.29 0.06 -17.65
N CYS A 175 11.80 -0.06 -18.87
CA CYS A 175 12.59 -0.60 -19.97
C CYS A 175 12.36 0.08 -21.31
N THR A 176 13.34 -0.08 -22.19
CA THR A 176 13.26 0.11 -23.64
C THR A 176 13.31 -1.27 -24.33
N ALA A 177 13.44 -1.28 -25.64
CA ALA A 177 13.66 -2.54 -26.37
C ALA A 177 14.98 -3.24 -26.01
N THR A 178 15.99 -2.49 -25.53
CA THR A 178 17.36 -2.99 -25.37
C THR A 178 17.95 -2.86 -23.98
N SER A 179 17.29 -2.14 -23.08
CA SER A 179 17.81 -1.85 -21.74
C SER A 179 16.69 -1.74 -20.71
N ALA A 180 17.00 -2.05 -19.46
CA ALA A 180 16.05 -1.97 -18.37
C ALA A 180 16.72 -1.60 -17.06
N VAL A 181 15.93 -0.97 -16.17
CA VAL A 181 16.17 -0.94 -14.74
C VAL A 181 15.01 -1.65 -14.07
N SER A 182 15.30 -2.71 -13.32
CA SER A 182 14.31 -3.41 -12.51
C SER A 182 14.57 -3.23 -11.03
N PHE A 183 13.50 -3.20 -10.24
CA PHE A 183 13.56 -3.04 -8.78
C PHE A 183 12.49 -3.88 -8.11
N GLY A 184 12.87 -4.70 -7.15
CA GLY A 184 11.92 -5.53 -6.42
C GLY A 184 12.59 -6.51 -5.49
N ILE A 185 11.85 -7.56 -5.13
CA ILE A 185 12.30 -8.58 -4.18
C ILE A 185 12.74 -9.82 -4.96
N GLN A 186 13.94 -10.30 -4.65
CA GLN A 186 14.50 -11.54 -5.17
C GLN A 186 14.93 -12.45 -4.03
N TYR A 187 14.57 -13.72 -4.14
CA TYR A 187 15.12 -14.82 -3.37
C TYR A 187 16.00 -15.68 -4.26
N ASP A 188 17.21 -15.99 -3.84
CA ASP A 188 18.16 -16.78 -4.64
C ASP A 188 19.11 -17.59 -3.74
N LYS A 189 19.08 -18.92 -3.88
CA LYS A 189 20.01 -19.84 -3.20
C LYS A 189 21.40 -19.82 -3.83
N HIS A 190 21.53 -19.35 -5.06
CA HIS A 190 22.78 -19.29 -5.81
C HIS A 190 23.45 -17.91 -5.72
N ALA A 191 22.82 -16.93 -5.07
CA ALA A 191 23.44 -15.65 -4.81
C ALA A 191 24.70 -15.81 -3.94
N ARG A 192 25.69 -14.94 -4.15
CA ARG A 192 26.88 -14.91 -3.29
C ARG A 192 26.53 -14.51 -1.85
N ALA A 193 27.36 -14.94 -0.89
CA ALA A 193 27.23 -14.45 0.47
C ALA A 193 27.36 -12.91 0.55
N PRO A 194 26.60 -12.21 1.42
CA PRO A 194 25.68 -12.72 2.43
C PRO A 194 24.23 -12.93 1.94
N TYR A 195 23.96 -12.85 0.64
CA TYR A 195 22.64 -12.84 0.02
C TYR A 195 22.04 -14.23 -0.17
N THR A 196 22.87 -15.26 -0.09
CA THR A 196 22.51 -16.67 -0.34
C THR A 196 21.31 -17.11 0.51
N GLY A 197 20.26 -17.60 -0.12
CA GLY A 197 19.10 -18.19 0.54
C GLY A 197 18.23 -17.22 1.31
N LYS A 198 18.40 -15.93 1.10
CA LYS A 198 17.60 -14.85 1.68
C LYS A 198 16.85 -14.08 0.61
N ALA A 199 15.75 -13.44 0.99
CA ALA A 199 15.08 -12.49 0.12
C ALA A 199 15.67 -11.09 0.34
N TRP A 200 15.94 -10.40 -0.75
CA TRP A 200 16.52 -9.05 -0.75
C TRP A 200 15.81 -8.15 -1.74
N PHE A 201 15.68 -6.88 -1.40
CA PHE A 201 15.45 -5.86 -2.41
C PHE A 201 16.69 -5.72 -3.26
N MET A 202 16.49 -5.81 -4.58
CA MET A 202 17.55 -5.75 -5.54
C MET A 202 17.19 -4.85 -6.72
N ILE A 203 18.20 -4.17 -7.26
CA ILE A 203 18.13 -3.42 -8.51
C ILE A 203 18.97 -4.16 -9.53
N GLU A 204 18.43 -4.37 -10.71
CA GLU A 204 19.18 -4.76 -11.89
C GLU A 204 19.19 -3.61 -12.87
N ASN A 205 20.37 -3.25 -13.32
CA ASN A 205 20.60 -2.22 -14.35
C ASN A 205 21.29 -2.90 -15.53
N VAL A 206 20.50 -3.44 -16.43
CA VAL A 206 20.95 -4.45 -17.39
C VAL A 206 20.42 -4.20 -18.81
N ALA A 207 21.00 -4.88 -19.80
CA ALA A 207 20.37 -5.04 -21.10
C ALA A 207 19.08 -5.88 -20.97
N HIS A 208 18.08 -5.56 -21.77
CA HIS A 208 16.72 -6.13 -21.66
C HIS A 208 16.65 -7.66 -21.77
N ASN A 209 17.56 -8.26 -22.50
CA ASN A 209 17.60 -9.71 -22.74
C ASN A 209 18.45 -10.51 -21.74
N GLY A 210 18.88 -9.89 -20.64
CA GLY A 210 19.72 -10.56 -19.63
C GLY A 210 21.15 -10.85 -20.05
N ALA A 211 21.53 -10.60 -21.30
CA ALA A 211 22.86 -10.88 -21.80
C ALA A 211 23.88 -9.80 -21.44
N GLY A 212 24.80 -10.10 -20.55
CA GLY A 212 26.06 -9.39 -20.32
C GLY A 212 25.96 -8.13 -19.42
N GLY A 213 27.01 -7.92 -18.64
CA GLY A 213 27.26 -6.65 -17.95
C GLY A 213 26.27 -6.23 -16.88
N GLN A 214 25.75 -7.16 -16.12
CA GLN A 214 24.70 -6.94 -15.15
C GLN A 214 25.23 -6.23 -13.90
N ASN A 215 24.71 -5.03 -13.61
CA ASN A 215 24.92 -4.39 -12.33
C ASN A 215 23.82 -4.80 -11.35
N TYR A 216 24.07 -5.83 -10.57
CA TYR A 216 23.21 -6.25 -9.45
C TYR A 216 23.54 -5.42 -8.21
N ILE A 217 22.56 -4.69 -7.72
CA ILE A 217 22.69 -3.87 -6.50
C ILE A 217 21.74 -4.42 -5.46
N TRP A 218 22.30 -5.09 -4.45
CA TRP A 218 21.58 -5.54 -3.27
C TRP A 218 21.37 -4.36 -2.34
N VAL A 219 20.13 -4.06 -2.00
CA VAL A 219 19.75 -2.84 -1.28
C VAL A 219 19.56 -3.11 0.22
N GLN A 220 18.61 -3.96 0.55
CA GLN A 220 18.32 -4.36 1.93
C GLN A 220 17.61 -5.72 1.97
N GLU A 221 17.73 -6.42 3.11
CA GLU A 221 17.02 -7.69 3.34
C GLU A 221 15.50 -7.47 3.37
N ALA A 222 14.76 -8.39 2.77
CA ALA A 222 13.31 -8.42 2.70
C ALA A 222 12.76 -9.71 3.33
N ALA A 223 11.52 -9.67 3.79
CA ALA A 223 10.80 -10.87 4.20
C ALA A 223 9.90 -11.34 3.05
N ARG A 224 9.87 -12.65 2.82
CA ARG A 224 8.87 -13.30 1.95
C ARG A 224 7.49 -13.18 2.59
N ASP A 225 6.43 -13.27 1.79
CA ASP A 225 5.02 -13.24 2.24
C ASP A 225 4.61 -11.95 2.96
N LYS A 226 5.45 -10.92 2.89
CA LYS A 226 5.21 -9.61 3.47
C LYS A 226 4.88 -8.59 2.39
N THR A 227 3.91 -7.72 2.67
CA THR A 227 3.56 -6.62 1.78
C THR A 227 4.52 -5.46 1.96
N TYR A 228 5.08 -4.99 0.86
CA TYR A 228 5.87 -3.78 0.79
C TYR A 228 5.28 -2.83 -0.24
N HIS A 229 5.19 -1.55 0.12
CA HIS A 229 4.91 -0.53 -0.88
C HIS A 229 6.21 -0.18 -1.59
N VAL A 230 6.27 -0.44 -2.90
CA VAL A 230 7.44 -0.19 -3.74
C VAL A 230 7.13 0.80 -4.83
N MET A 231 8.11 1.63 -5.17
CA MET A 231 7.99 2.63 -6.23
C MET A 231 9.30 2.72 -7.01
N LEU A 232 9.18 2.80 -8.32
CA LEU A 232 10.26 3.08 -9.25
C LEU A 232 9.91 4.32 -10.05
N THR A 233 10.77 5.33 -10.00
CA THR A 233 10.67 6.52 -10.85
C THR A 233 11.75 6.50 -11.91
N VAL A 234 11.45 7.06 -13.08
CA VAL A 234 12.37 7.19 -14.20
C VAL A 234 12.29 8.59 -14.75
N LYS A 235 13.37 9.36 -14.63
CA LYS A 235 13.47 10.71 -15.20
C LYS A 235 13.88 10.66 -16.67
N LYS A 236 13.53 11.72 -17.39
CA LYS A 236 13.87 11.91 -18.79
C LYS A 236 15.37 11.76 -19.09
N ASP A 237 16.22 12.05 -18.11
CA ASP A 237 17.67 11.91 -18.23
C ASP A 237 18.20 10.49 -17.97
N GLY A 238 17.30 9.51 -17.72
CA GLY A 238 17.63 8.12 -17.42
C GLY A 238 17.98 7.87 -15.94
N THR A 239 17.78 8.85 -15.06
CA THR A 239 17.93 8.65 -13.60
C THR A 239 16.72 7.87 -13.07
N CYS A 240 16.97 6.73 -12.42
CA CYS A 240 15.96 5.88 -11.82
C CYS A 240 16.09 5.90 -10.30
N SER A 241 15.00 6.18 -9.58
CA SER A 241 14.99 6.16 -8.11
C SER A 241 14.04 5.10 -7.60
N CYS A 242 14.50 4.27 -6.66
CA CYS A 242 13.79 3.14 -6.08
C CYS A 242 13.41 3.44 -4.64
N TYR A 243 12.17 3.18 -4.25
CA TYR A 243 11.66 3.49 -2.92
C TYR A 243 11.01 2.26 -2.29
N ILE A 244 11.18 2.11 -0.97
CA ILE A 244 10.56 1.07 -0.16
C ILE A 244 9.80 1.74 0.98
N ASN A 245 8.49 1.49 1.06
CA ASN A 245 7.61 2.06 2.09
C ASN A 245 7.71 3.60 2.18
N GLY A 246 7.86 4.27 1.02
CA GLY A 246 7.95 5.73 0.90
C GLY A 246 9.34 6.31 1.19
N LYS A 247 10.35 5.48 1.50
CA LYS A 247 11.73 5.93 1.70
C LYS A 247 12.57 5.64 0.46
N LEU A 248 13.40 6.61 0.03
CA LEU A 248 14.38 6.39 -1.04
C LEU A 248 15.37 5.31 -0.59
N ALA A 249 15.45 4.24 -1.35
CA ALA A 249 16.36 3.14 -1.10
C ALA A 249 17.67 3.29 -1.90
N LYS A 250 17.55 3.65 -3.18
CA LYS A 250 18.71 3.82 -4.07
C LYS A 250 18.32 4.62 -5.31
N THR A 251 19.29 5.33 -5.87
CA THR A 251 19.21 5.93 -7.22
C THR A 251 20.29 5.32 -8.10
N VAL A 252 19.93 5.01 -9.34
CA VAL A 252 20.84 4.52 -10.39
C VAL A 252 20.67 5.34 -11.66
N LYS A 253 21.67 5.34 -12.52
CA LYS A 253 21.62 5.99 -13.82
C LYS A 253 21.70 4.92 -14.92
N ASN A 254 20.80 5.01 -15.90
CA ASN A 254 20.84 4.23 -17.11
C ASN A 254 20.68 5.16 -18.32
N SER A 255 21.77 5.46 -18.99
CA SER A 255 21.78 6.37 -20.13
C SER A 255 20.97 5.87 -21.33
N SER A 256 20.76 4.56 -21.43
CA SER A 256 19.93 3.96 -22.49
C SER A 256 18.43 4.19 -22.28
N LEU A 257 18.01 4.62 -21.10
CA LEU A 257 16.64 5.09 -20.82
C LEU A 257 16.48 6.60 -21.02
N ALA A 258 17.58 7.32 -21.30
CA ALA A 258 17.54 8.77 -21.42
C ALA A 258 16.92 9.21 -22.75
N ASN A 259 16.04 10.22 -22.72
CA ASN A 259 15.42 10.84 -23.88
C ASN A 259 14.76 9.84 -24.86
N THR A 260 14.23 8.74 -24.34
CA THR A 260 13.58 7.69 -25.13
C THR A 260 12.23 7.29 -24.52
N THR A 261 11.41 6.58 -25.28
CA THR A 261 10.18 6.00 -24.78
C THR A 261 10.50 4.86 -23.81
N VAL A 262 10.05 4.98 -22.57
CA VAL A 262 10.20 3.98 -21.53
C VAL A 262 8.87 3.28 -21.29
N TYR A 263 8.90 1.95 -21.24
CA TYR A 263 7.76 1.12 -20.87
C TYR A 263 7.86 0.75 -19.39
N LEU A 264 6.73 0.80 -18.69
CA LEU A 264 6.63 0.38 -17.30
C LEU A 264 5.92 -0.96 -17.23
N ARG A 265 6.43 -1.88 -16.42
CA ARG A 265 5.85 -3.20 -16.28
C ARG A 265 6.11 -3.81 -14.91
N VAL A 266 5.37 -4.88 -14.59
CA VAL A 266 5.63 -5.76 -13.45
C VAL A 266 6.02 -7.12 -13.96
N GLU A 267 6.94 -7.77 -13.24
CA GLU A 267 7.48 -9.08 -13.58
C GLU A 267 7.52 -10.00 -12.39
N GLY A 268 7.31 -11.30 -12.64
CA GLY A 268 7.55 -12.38 -11.71
C GLY A 268 8.20 -13.55 -12.42
N SER A 269 9.21 -14.16 -11.81
CA SER A 269 9.97 -15.27 -12.41
C SER A 269 10.37 -16.29 -11.36
N ALA A 270 10.64 -17.52 -11.83
CA ALA A 270 11.27 -18.55 -11.02
C ALA A 270 12.41 -19.19 -11.80
N ARG A 271 13.46 -19.71 -11.10
CA ARG A 271 14.78 -19.95 -11.69
C ARG A 271 14.89 -21.25 -12.46
N LEU A 272 14.49 -22.37 -11.87
CA LEU A 272 14.76 -23.72 -12.37
C LEU A 272 13.49 -24.55 -12.48
N ASN A 273 13.55 -25.67 -13.20
CA ASN A 273 12.49 -26.67 -13.17
C ASN A 273 12.13 -27.06 -11.73
N GLY A 274 10.84 -26.96 -11.41
CA GLY A 274 10.34 -27.21 -10.06
C GLY A 274 10.27 -26.00 -9.14
N ASP A 275 10.98 -24.91 -9.42
CA ASP A 275 10.84 -23.66 -8.69
C ASP A 275 9.49 -23.00 -8.99
N SER A 276 8.94 -22.30 -8.00
CA SER A 276 7.67 -21.58 -8.16
C SER A 276 7.77 -20.13 -7.73
N VAL A 277 6.98 -19.30 -8.36
CA VAL A 277 6.73 -17.91 -7.95
C VAL A 277 5.24 -17.68 -7.72
N ASN A 278 4.92 -16.85 -6.76
CA ASN A 278 3.62 -16.24 -6.58
C ASN A 278 3.86 -14.77 -6.18
N ALA A 279 3.88 -13.92 -7.18
CA ALA A 279 4.04 -12.47 -7.03
C ALA A 279 2.68 -11.81 -7.15
N THR A 280 2.34 -10.97 -6.17
CA THR A 280 1.12 -10.16 -6.19
C THR A 280 1.49 -8.70 -6.20
N PHE A 281 0.90 -7.95 -7.12
CA PHE A 281 1.01 -6.51 -7.24
C PHE A 281 -0.40 -5.94 -7.10
N SER A 282 -0.61 -5.07 -6.12
CA SER A 282 -1.91 -4.46 -5.84
C SER A 282 -1.79 -2.97 -5.61
N ASN A 283 -2.88 -2.24 -5.80
CA ASN A 283 -2.88 -0.77 -5.75
C ASN A 283 -1.86 -0.17 -6.74
N ILE A 284 -1.74 -0.76 -7.93
CA ILE A 284 -0.81 -0.28 -8.97
C ILE A 284 -1.23 1.13 -9.38
N GLU A 285 -0.29 2.06 -9.33
CA GLU A 285 -0.43 3.44 -9.81
C GLU A 285 0.71 3.78 -10.77
N LEU A 286 0.33 4.39 -11.90
CA LEU A 286 1.23 4.87 -12.93
C LEU A 286 1.10 6.38 -13.02
N LYS A 287 2.23 7.12 -13.03
CA LYS A 287 2.24 8.58 -13.05
C LYS A 287 3.23 9.10 -14.07
N ALA A 288 2.88 10.23 -14.69
CA ALA A 288 3.75 11.06 -15.49
C ALA A 288 3.76 12.47 -14.89
N ASP A 289 4.92 13.01 -14.55
CA ASP A 289 5.10 14.28 -13.82
C ASP A 289 4.23 14.39 -12.57
N GLY A 290 4.17 13.29 -11.80
CA GLY A 290 3.37 13.18 -10.59
C GLY A 290 1.86 13.06 -10.81
N LYS A 291 1.38 13.13 -12.06
CA LYS A 291 -0.03 12.96 -12.42
C LYS A 291 -0.29 11.53 -12.85
N TYR A 292 -1.39 10.97 -12.34
CA TYR A 292 -1.85 9.66 -12.78
C TYR A 292 -2.19 9.71 -14.28
N TYR A 293 -1.66 8.79 -15.07
CA TYR A 293 -2.06 8.60 -16.45
C TYR A 293 -2.84 7.28 -16.65
N ALA A 294 -3.60 7.22 -17.75
CA ALA A 294 -4.48 6.08 -18.00
C ALA A 294 -3.67 4.80 -18.10
N ASP A 295 -4.01 3.88 -17.24
CA ASP A 295 -3.44 2.57 -17.13
C ASP A 295 -4.21 1.59 -18.03
N LYS A 296 -3.79 1.47 -19.25
CA LYS A 296 -4.18 0.34 -20.09
C LYS A 296 -3.12 -0.73 -19.96
N ILE A 297 -3.55 -1.96 -19.83
CA ILE A 297 -2.65 -3.11 -19.96
C ILE A 297 -2.45 -3.35 -21.45
N TRP A 298 -1.22 -3.25 -21.88
CA TRP A 298 -0.82 -3.58 -23.26
C TRP A 298 -0.32 -5.01 -23.32
N GLY A 299 -1.23 -5.96 -23.25
CA GLY A 299 -0.92 -7.37 -23.34
C GLY A 299 -0.31 -7.96 -22.05
N THR A 300 -0.83 -9.10 -21.68
CA THR A 300 -0.14 -10.02 -20.80
C THR A 300 0.77 -10.85 -21.67
N HIS A 301 2.07 -10.66 -21.55
CA HIS A 301 3.03 -11.56 -22.14
C HIS A 301 3.13 -12.78 -21.24
N ASP A 302 2.39 -13.84 -21.58
CA ASP A 302 2.59 -15.16 -21.00
C ASP A 302 3.74 -15.83 -21.79
N PHE A 303 4.98 -15.54 -21.43
CA PHE A 303 6.16 -16.20 -22.02
C PHE A 303 6.24 -17.68 -21.66
N THR A 304 5.25 -18.22 -20.98
CA THR A 304 5.41 -19.46 -20.25
C THR A 304 4.35 -20.51 -20.54
N THR A 305 3.57 -20.38 -21.60
CA THR A 305 2.61 -21.41 -21.99
C THR A 305 3.22 -22.84 -21.93
N ASN A 306 4.53 -22.95 -22.10
CA ASN A 306 5.27 -24.21 -22.01
C ASN A 306 6.09 -24.39 -20.73
N LYS A 307 6.33 -23.32 -19.93
CA LYS A 307 7.21 -23.34 -18.75
C LYS A 307 6.46 -23.11 -17.42
N GLY A 308 5.16 -22.90 -17.48
CA GLY A 308 4.26 -22.97 -16.32
C GLY A 308 4.09 -21.70 -15.49
N ILE A 309 4.79 -20.60 -15.74
CA ILE A 309 4.56 -19.30 -15.10
C ILE A 309 3.50 -18.53 -15.88
N LYS A 310 2.50 -17.95 -15.23
CA LYS A 310 1.41 -17.21 -15.86
C LYS A 310 1.24 -15.84 -15.22
N ALA A 311 0.98 -14.85 -16.05
CA ALA A 311 0.57 -13.52 -15.65
C ALA A 311 -0.96 -13.42 -15.74
N ASP A 312 -1.61 -12.97 -14.67
CA ASP A 312 -3.05 -12.76 -14.59
C ASP A 312 -3.36 -11.31 -14.25
N ALA A 313 -3.97 -10.63 -15.19
CA ALA A 313 -4.40 -9.24 -15.08
C ALA A 313 -5.92 -9.11 -15.10
N SER A 314 -6.68 -10.19 -15.02
CA SER A 314 -8.16 -10.17 -15.10
C SER A 314 -8.79 -9.28 -14.02
N GLY A 315 -8.16 -9.16 -12.84
CA GLY A 315 -8.60 -8.29 -11.75
C GLY A 315 -8.15 -6.83 -11.85
N TYR A 316 -7.36 -6.46 -12.86
CA TYR A 316 -6.71 -5.15 -12.89
C TYR A 316 -7.70 -3.99 -13.00
N ALA A 317 -8.64 -4.05 -13.89
CA ALA A 317 -9.64 -2.99 -14.10
C ALA A 317 -10.48 -2.71 -12.84
N ALA A 318 -10.81 -3.77 -12.09
CA ALA A 318 -11.65 -3.67 -10.89
C ALA A 318 -10.88 -3.28 -9.64
N SER A 319 -9.64 -3.73 -9.46
CA SER A 319 -8.91 -3.66 -8.20
C SER A 319 -7.47 -3.17 -8.30
N LYS A 320 -6.98 -2.84 -9.48
CA LYS A 320 -5.57 -2.48 -9.71
C LYS A 320 -4.62 -3.55 -9.18
N ARG A 321 -5.02 -4.81 -9.34
CA ARG A 321 -4.28 -5.98 -8.89
C ARG A 321 -3.99 -6.91 -10.04
N VAL A 322 -2.74 -7.39 -10.08
CA VAL A 322 -2.30 -8.44 -10.97
C VAL A 322 -1.53 -9.50 -10.18
N THR A 323 -1.49 -10.71 -10.71
CA THR A 323 -0.72 -11.81 -10.12
C THR A 323 0.12 -12.47 -11.19
N ILE A 324 1.33 -12.87 -10.79
CA ILE A 324 2.22 -13.67 -11.62
C ILE A 324 2.59 -14.91 -10.81
N LYS A 325 2.13 -16.06 -11.23
CA LYS A 325 2.27 -17.30 -10.47
C LYS A 325 2.47 -18.52 -11.34
N GLY A 326 3.14 -19.50 -10.79
CA GLY A 326 3.27 -20.80 -11.41
C GLY A 326 4.51 -21.55 -10.96
N LYS A 327 4.71 -22.71 -11.56
CA LYS A 327 5.85 -23.58 -11.31
C LYS A 327 6.55 -23.86 -12.64
N VAL A 328 7.85 -23.58 -12.70
CA VAL A 328 8.64 -23.82 -13.91
C VAL A 328 8.70 -25.30 -14.23
N LYS A 329 8.48 -25.65 -15.49
CA LYS A 329 8.53 -27.00 -16.02
C LYS A 329 8.97 -26.99 -17.49
N GLY A 330 9.71 -28.01 -17.88
CA GLY A 330 10.13 -28.20 -19.28
C GLY A 330 11.25 -27.25 -19.75
N LEU A 331 12.07 -26.71 -18.82
CA LEU A 331 13.38 -26.15 -19.17
C LEU A 331 14.31 -27.27 -19.64
N ALA A 332 15.12 -27.02 -20.63
CA ALA A 332 16.18 -27.94 -21.05
C ALA A 332 17.24 -28.09 -19.93
N SER A 333 17.95 -29.21 -19.96
CA SER A 333 19.01 -29.44 -18.99
C SER A 333 20.07 -28.34 -19.06
N GLY A 334 20.49 -27.82 -17.92
CA GLY A 334 21.48 -26.73 -17.83
C GLY A 334 20.92 -25.32 -18.07
N GLN A 335 19.64 -25.19 -18.43
CA GLN A 335 19.00 -23.86 -18.51
C GLN A 335 18.46 -23.41 -17.18
N ASP A 336 18.55 -22.11 -16.94
CA ASP A 336 17.93 -21.40 -15.81
C ASP A 336 17.39 -20.03 -16.26
N TRP A 337 16.95 -19.21 -15.32
CA TRP A 337 16.43 -17.88 -15.66
C TRP A 337 17.46 -16.95 -16.32
N ASP A 338 18.76 -17.15 -16.11
CA ASP A 338 19.78 -16.32 -16.76
C ASP A 338 19.88 -16.63 -18.26
N SER A 339 19.67 -17.89 -18.66
CA SER A 339 19.75 -18.35 -20.05
C SER A 339 18.40 -18.42 -20.78
N ALA A 340 17.28 -18.45 -20.01
CA ALA A 340 15.93 -18.64 -20.56
C ALA A 340 14.90 -17.70 -19.88
N TYR A 341 15.30 -16.48 -19.54
CA TYR A 341 14.53 -15.53 -18.74
C TYR A 341 13.09 -15.34 -19.20
N GLU A 342 12.87 -15.06 -20.47
CA GLU A 342 11.54 -14.85 -21.02
C GLU A 342 10.64 -16.08 -20.94
N GLN A 343 11.23 -17.29 -20.91
CA GLN A 343 10.49 -18.55 -20.85
C GLN A 343 10.00 -18.87 -19.42
N VAL A 344 10.62 -18.29 -18.41
CA VAL A 344 10.35 -18.55 -16.98
C VAL A 344 9.80 -17.33 -16.27
N SER A 345 9.40 -16.31 -17.01
CA SER A 345 8.85 -15.05 -16.48
C SER A 345 7.42 -14.83 -16.94
N GLY A 346 6.59 -14.31 -16.05
CA GLY A 346 5.34 -13.65 -16.39
C GLY A 346 5.57 -12.13 -16.38
N ILE A 347 5.03 -11.44 -17.38
CA ILE A 347 5.22 -10.00 -17.58
C ILE A 347 3.88 -9.35 -17.87
N ILE A 348 3.58 -8.23 -17.20
CA ILE A 348 2.45 -7.37 -17.53
C ILE A 348 2.98 -5.98 -17.78
N GLN A 349 2.84 -5.51 -19.01
CA GLN A 349 3.28 -4.19 -19.45
C GLN A 349 2.10 -3.24 -19.51
N PHE A 350 2.32 -2.01 -19.06
CA PHE A 350 1.31 -0.94 -19.05
C PHE A 350 1.60 0.02 -20.21
N VAL A 351 0.53 0.50 -20.84
CA VAL A 351 0.60 1.48 -21.94
C VAL A 351 0.28 2.85 -21.40
N ASN A 352 1.00 3.84 -21.87
CA ASN A 352 0.72 5.26 -21.62
C ASN A 352 -0.54 5.73 -22.32
#